data_eeb4f5ebdaee9889958056e7404497d2
#
_entry.id   eeb4f5ebdaee9889958056e7404497d2
#
_cell.length_a   1.000
_cell.length_b   1.000
_cell.length_c   1.000
_cell.angle_alpha   90.00
_cell.angle_beta   90.00
_cell.angle_gamma   90.00
#
_symmetry.space_group_name_H-M   'P 1'
#
loop_
_entity.id
_entity.type
_entity.pdbx_description
1 polymer ?
#
loop_
_entity_poly.entity_id
_entity_poly.type
_entity_poly.pdbx_seq_one_letter_code
_entity_poly.pdbx_strand_id
1 'polypeptide(L)'
;NGQIVTTLVGTDLTVTIDTSGVYIDGAQVTVADVVADNGVVHVIDAVLLPVFGCMDATALNYDSTANIDNGTCLFPDCNGIAYGTSLQDDCGVCQQAYVFNLFTQNLVQYVLDTTGLILGSTEVLVMPNDLSNSLTLWNSSCTGCTDPAALNYDSTATINDGSCNYGNANLFISEYAEGSTGTTNRYFEIFNPTSDTIDLFDYAWARVTGNPTTVGVYETWHDFNPGAVILPYDVYVVAHTNANAFIQNEADMISTALSNGDDGMALIYGLEPLTPTHPDSGLYQVLDWIGDWNGDPGQGWDVAGEVAATRDHTLVRKCDVMMGDTSWYNAAGTDPLSSQWVVLNVNTWDFLGSHSNSPVYSSYYDTICNGLSITVNGNIYNSSGAYSDTLVSLF
;
A
#
# COMPACT_ATOMS: atom_id res chain seq x y z
N ASN A 1 44.16 36.60 -11.26
CA ASN A 1 43.57 36.71 -9.94
C ASN A 1 42.43 35.71 -9.88
N GLY A 2 42.44 34.78 -8.91
CA GLY A 2 41.48 33.71 -8.80
C GLY A 2 41.73 32.49 -9.75
N GLN A 3 42.92 32.38 -10.31
CA GLN A 3 43.32 31.19 -11.10
C GLN A 3 43.51 30.01 -10.14
N ILE A 4 42.97 28.88 -10.51
CA ILE A 4 43.13 27.59 -9.79
C ILE A 4 44.31 26.83 -10.41
N VAL A 5 45.20 26.28 -9.60
CA VAL A 5 46.29 25.39 -9.96
C VAL A 5 46.12 24.08 -9.24
N THR A 6 45.83 23.01 -9.96
CA THR A 6 45.68 21.69 -9.37
C THR A 6 47.04 21.05 -9.11
N THR A 7 47.27 20.58 -7.90
CA THR A 7 48.51 19.88 -7.52
C THR A 7 48.54 18.47 -8.07
N LEU A 8 49.70 17.81 -8.05
CA LEU A 8 49.88 16.42 -8.48
C LEU A 8 49.04 15.42 -7.66
N VAL A 9 48.66 15.80 -6.45
CA VAL A 9 47.78 14.99 -5.57
C VAL A 9 46.31 15.34 -5.74
N GLY A 10 45.95 16.24 -6.68
CA GLY A 10 44.56 16.58 -6.99
C GLY A 10 43.98 17.69 -6.14
N THR A 11 44.75 18.34 -5.26
CA THR A 11 44.29 19.48 -4.46
C THR A 11 44.38 20.77 -5.28
N ASP A 12 43.33 21.58 -5.25
CA ASP A 12 43.32 22.86 -5.93
C ASP A 12 43.90 23.98 -5.03
N LEU A 13 44.78 24.79 -5.58
CA LEU A 13 45.37 25.95 -4.94
C LEU A 13 44.89 27.19 -5.67
N THR A 14 44.50 28.22 -4.92
CA THR A 14 44.02 29.48 -5.47
C THR A 14 45.19 30.48 -5.60
N VAL A 15 45.40 31.00 -6.78
CA VAL A 15 46.37 32.06 -7.03
C VAL A 15 45.68 33.41 -6.92
N THR A 16 46.16 34.26 -5.97
CA THR A 16 45.71 35.65 -5.83
C THR A 16 46.83 36.60 -6.16
N ILE A 17 46.53 37.68 -6.87
CA ILE A 17 47.47 38.73 -7.23
C ILE A 17 46.89 40.06 -6.78
N ASP A 18 47.61 40.76 -5.90
CA ASP A 18 47.26 42.09 -5.43
C ASP A 18 48.46 43.06 -5.57
N THR A 19 48.33 44.27 -5.00
CA THR A 19 49.36 45.28 -5.01
C THR A 19 50.61 44.93 -4.19
N SER A 20 50.53 43.91 -3.33
CA SER A 20 51.58 43.45 -2.43
C SER A 20 52.37 42.28 -3.00
N GLY A 21 51.80 41.57 -4.00
CA GLY A 21 52.46 40.43 -4.62
C GLY A 21 51.54 39.36 -5.16
N VAL A 22 52.14 38.18 -5.40
CA VAL A 22 51.44 36.93 -5.80
C VAL A 22 51.37 36.03 -4.60
N TYR A 23 50.19 35.44 -4.38
CA TYR A 23 49.91 34.53 -3.26
C TYR A 23 49.33 33.21 -3.79
N ILE A 24 49.69 32.12 -3.17
CA ILE A 24 49.15 30.79 -3.40
C ILE A 24 48.51 30.33 -2.06
N ASP A 25 47.18 30.18 -2.00
CA ASP A 25 46.43 29.91 -0.77
C ASP A 25 46.90 30.74 0.41
N GLY A 26 47.17 32.04 0.17
CA GLY A 26 47.58 33.00 1.20
C GLY A 26 49.10 33.00 1.46
N ALA A 27 49.86 32.04 1.02
CA ALA A 27 51.35 32.09 1.08
C ALA A 27 51.92 32.99 0.00
N GLN A 28 52.75 33.95 0.38
CA GLN A 28 53.35 34.92 -0.56
C GLN A 28 54.47 34.24 -1.39
N VAL A 29 54.45 34.42 -2.68
CA VAL A 29 55.56 34.04 -3.54
C VAL A 29 56.69 35.04 -3.37
N THR A 30 57.76 34.65 -2.70
CA THR A 30 58.91 35.53 -2.36
C THR A 30 59.96 35.52 -3.44
N VAL A 31 60.12 34.39 -4.19
CA VAL A 31 60.95 34.30 -5.38
C VAL A 31 60.18 33.57 -6.46
N ALA A 32 59.98 34.26 -7.57
CA ALA A 32 59.28 33.69 -8.73
C ALA A 32 60.23 33.27 -9.84
N ASP A 33 59.79 32.35 -10.72
CA ASP A 33 60.40 32.00 -12.00
C ASP A 33 61.85 31.51 -11.92
N VAL A 34 62.22 30.79 -10.86
CA VAL A 34 63.49 30.11 -10.80
C VAL A 34 63.49 28.95 -11.77
N VAL A 35 64.25 29.10 -12.90
CA VAL A 35 64.29 28.11 -13.94
C VAL A 35 65.11 26.89 -13.52
N ALA A 36 64.54 25.71 -13.68
CA ALA A 36 65.19 24.39 -13.50
C ALA A 36 65.14 23.63 -14.83
N ASP A 37 65.96 22.58 -14.98
CA ASP A 37 66.06 21.80 -16.22
C ASP A 37 64.70 21.17 -16.63
N ASN A 38 63.81 20.94 -15.73
CA ASN A 38 62.52 20.25 -15.93
C ASN A 38 61.28 21.10 -15.55
N GLY A 39 61.42 22.39 -15.28
CA GLY A 39 60.31 23.24 -14.90
C GLY A 39 60.73 24.57 -14.28
N VAL A 40 59.79 25.17 -13.56
CA VAL A 40 59.97 26.43 -12.84
C VAL A 40 59.65 26.23 -11.35
N VAL A 41 60.46 26.83 -10.48
CA VAL A 41 60.27 26.78 -9.03
C VAL A 41 59.84 28.15 -8.52
N HIS A 42 58.79 28.22 -7.76
CA HIS A 42 58.41 29.43 -7.01
C HIS A 42 58.62 29.16 -5.51
N VAL A 43 59.30 30.10 -4.84
CA VAL A 43 59.53 30.03 -3.37
C VAL A 43 58.43 30.80 -2.68
N ILE A 44 57.82 30.18 -1.70
CA ILE A 44 56.75 30.78 -0.89
C ILE A 44 57.21 30.96 0.57
N ASP A 45 56.62 31.92 1.29
CA ASP A 45 56.97 32.27 2.66
C ASP A 45 56.31 31.40 3.74
N ALA A 46 55.34 30.59 3.37
CA ALA A 46 54.63 29.71 4.29
C ALA A 46 54.46 28.29 3.68
N VAL A 47 54.26 27.32 4.56
CA VAL A 47 53.93 25.93 4.17
C VAL A 47 52.43 25.84 3.91
N LEU A 48 52.08 25.35 2.73
CA LEU A 48 50.68 25.04 2.40
C LEU A 48 50.28 23.75 3.14
N LEU A 49 49.41 23.88 4.13
CA LEU A 49 48.90 22.72 4.87
C LEU A 49 47.49 22.34 4.34
N PRO A 50 47.19 21.07 4.18
CA PRO A 50 45.87 20.65 3.83
C PRO A 50 44.91 20.96 4.97
N VAL A 51 43.81 21.64 4.63
CA VAL A 51 42.68 21.88 5.54
C VAL A 51 41.54 20.95 5.16
N PHE A 52 41.29 19.99 6.01
CA PHE A 52 40.23 19.01 5.80
C PHE A 52 38.89 19.50 6.36
N GLY A 53 37.84 19.47 5.55
CA GLY A 53 36.50 19.88 5.96
C GLY A 53 35.47 19.53 4.91
N CYS A 54 34.22 19.88 5.18
CA CYS A 54 33.19 19.78 4.18
C CYS A 54 33.26 20.92 3.18
N MET A 55 33.40 20.62 1.90
CA MET A 55 33.53 21.62 0.83
C MET A 55 32.20 21.92 0.13
N ASP A 56 31.09 21.28 0.49
CA ASP A 56 29.78 21.54 -0.09
C ASP A 56 29.09 22.70 0.63
N ALA A 57 28.86 23.80 -0.09
CA ALA A 57 28.24 25.02 0.46
C ALA A 57 26.78 24.84 0.91
N THR A 58 26.14 23.73 0.53
CA THR A 58 24.76 23.39 0.96
C THR A 58 24.72 22.60 2.26
N ALA A 59 25.88 22.11 2.72
CA ALA A 59 25.97 21.37 3.97
C ALA A 59 25.97 22.30 5.19
N LEU A 60 25.40 21.84 6.30
CA LEU A 60 25.33 22.57 7.57
C LEU A 60 26.69 22.83 8.21
N ASN A 61 27.69 21.98 7.93
CA ASN A 61 29.05 22.08 8.43
C ASN A 61 30.03 22.47 7.32
N TYR A 62 29.55 23.21 6.30
CA TYR A 62 30.43 23.77 5.28
C TYR A 62 31.58 24.56 5.89
N ASP A 63 32.80 24.22 5.49
CA ASP A 63 34.01 24.92 5.88
C ASP A 63 34.61 25.62 4.66
N SER A 64 34.41 26.94 4.57
CA SER A 64 34.93 27.73 3.46
C SER A 64 36.46 27.81 3.42
N THR A 65 37.15 27.35 4.48
CA THR A 65 38.63 27.29 4.53
C THR A 65 39.20 25.94 4.12
N ALA A 66 38.33 24.90 4.03
CA ALA A 66 38.76 23.57 3.59
C ALA A 66 39.19 23.58 2.13
N ASN A 67 40.31 22.92 1.86
CA ASN A 67 40.81 22.68 0.51
C ASN A 67 40.93 21.18 0.17
N ILE A 68 40.54 20.32 1.10
CA ILE A 68 40.35 18.87 0.90
C ILE A 68 39.04 18.45 1.53
N ASP A 69 38.15 17.89 0.72
CA ASP A 69 36.91 17.30 1.24
C ASP A 69 37.25 16.04 2.04
N ASN A 70 36.78 16.02 3.29
CA ASN A 70 36.97 14.89 4.19
C ASN A 70 35.78 13.92 4.22
N GLY A 71 34.76 14.12 3.37
CA GLY A 71 33.56 13.30 3.28
C GLY A 71 32.60 13.41 4.47
N THR A 72 32.76 14.45 5.31
CA THR A 72 31.94 14.62 6.53
C THR A 72 30.83 15.67 6.35
N CYS A 73 30.42 15.97 5.12
CA CYS A 73 29.34 16.91 4.87
C CYS A 73 28.04 16.46 5.52
N LEU A 74 27.44 17.37 6.29
CA LEU A 74 26.17 17.16 6.98
C LEU A 74 25.06 17.86 6.23
N PHE A 75 24.16 17.09 5.63
CA PHE A 75 22.98 17.66 4.99
C PHE A 75 21.79 17.63 5.94
N PRO A 76 20.99 18.71 5.99
CA PRO A 76 19.77 18.71 6.79
C PRO A 76 18.68 17.84 6.13
N ASP A 77 17.82 17.27 6.96
CA ASP A 77 16.54 16.73 6.48
C ASP A 77 15.61 17.88 6.04
N CYS A 78 14.39 17.56 5.57
CA CYS A 78 13.46 18.59 5.11
C CYS A 78 12.95 19.52 6.23
N ASN A 79 13.17 19.21 7.51
CA ASN A 79 12.93 20.08 8.66
C ASN A 79 14.17 20.88 9.08
N GLY A 80 15.28 20.75 8.37
CA GLY A 80 16.52 21.45 8.67
C GLY A 80 17.37 20.79 9.77
N ILE A 81 17.07 19.56 10.15
CA ILE A 81 17.77 18.83 11.22
C ILE A 81 18.88 17.97 10.61
N ALA A 82 20.12 18.17 11.09
CA ALA A 82 21.25 17.33 10.69
C ALA A 82 21.02 15.88 11.13
N TYR A 83 21.15 14.93 10.21
CA TYR A 83 20.84 13.51 10.41
C TYR A 83 19.41 13.23 10.87
N GLY A 84 18.48 14.16 10.60
CA GLY A 84 17.07 14.01 10.94
C GLY A 84 16.41 12.87 10.15
N THR A 85 15.26 12.44 10.64
CA THR A 85 14.48 11.32 10.06
C THR A 85 13.44 11.80 9.06
N SER A 86 13.29 13.11 8.85
CA SER A 86 12.24 13.68 8.02
C SER A 86 12.61 13.61 6.54
N LEU A 87 11.67 13.18 5.71
CA LEU A 87 11.80 13.10 4.26
C LEU A 87 10.67 13.85 3.58
N GLN A 88 10.96 14.51 2.47
CA GLN A 88 9.93 15.13 1.65
C GLN A 88 9.28 14.04 0.80
N ASP A 89 7.95 13.91 0.94
CA ASP A 89 7.15 13.00 0.15
C ASP A 89 6.87 13.54 -1.27
N ASP A 90 6.22 12.75 -2.12
CA ASP A 90 5.91 13.14 -3.50
C ASP A 90 4.85 14.25 -3.57
N CYS A 91 4.14 14.52 -2.47
CA CYS A 91 3.25 15.67 -2.30
C CYS A 91 3.99 16.97 -1.96
N GLY A 92 5.30 16.91 -1.74
CA GLY A 92 6.11 18.04 -1.29
C GLY A 92 6.00 18.30 0.21
N VAL A 93 5.38 17.43 0.98
CA VAL A 93 5.23 17.53 2.45
C VAL A 93 6.42 16.87 3.13
N CYS A 94 6.97 17.57 4.12
CA CYS A 94 8.04 17.04 4.94
C CYS A 94 7.44 16.08 5.98
N GLN A 95 7.51 14.79 5.72
CA GLN A 95 7.04 13.74 6.61
C GLN A 95 8.08 13.38 7.65
N GLN A 96 7.66 13.24 8.89
CA GLN A 96 8.52 12.99 10.03
C GLN A 96 8.30 11.58 10.57
N ALA A 97 9.38 10.88 10.98
CA ALA A 97 9.26 9.63 11.70
C ALA A 97 8.51 9.83 13.02
N TYR A 98 7.77 8.83 13.46
CA TYR A 98 7.06 8.85 14.72
C TYR A 98 7.00 7.48 15.39
N VAL A 99 6.78 7.48 16.70
CA VAL A 99 6.50 6.28 17.49
C VAL A 99 5.01 6.10 17.61
N PHE A 100 4.53 4.93 17.25
CA PHE A 100 3.13 4.52 17.36
C PHE A 100 2.98 3.39 18.34
N ASN A 101 2.00 3.47 19.22
CA ASN A 101 1.69 2.40 20.16
C ASN A 101 0.58 1.51 19.61
N LEU A 102 0.91 0.26 19.29
CA LEU A 102 0.00 -0.72 18.71
C LEU A 102 -1.15 -1.13 19.64
N PHE A 103 -0.96 -1.00 20.95
CA PHE A 103 -1.98 -1.37 21.93
C PHE A 103 -3.01 -0.26 22.13
N THR A 104 -2.56 0.99 22.27
CA THR A 104 -3.46 2.14 22.48
C THR A 104 -3.94 2.77 21.17
N GLN A 105 -3.40 2.33 20.03
CA GLN A 105 -3.70 2.85 18.68
C GLN A 105 -3.46 4.38 18.58
N ASN A 106 -2.43 4.88 19.26
CA ASN A 106 -2.13 6.31 19.29
C ASN A 106 -0.68 6.60 18.90
N LEU A 107 -0.48 7.77 18.26
CA LEU A 107 0.83 8.38 18.11
C LEU A 107 1.36 8.77 19.48
N VAL A 108 2.57 8.30 19.84
CA VAL A 108 3.23 8.59 21.12
C VAL A 108 4.05 9.86 21.02
N GLN A 109 4.93 9.94 20.01
CA GLN A 109 5.80 11.09 19.78
C GLN A 109 6.33 11.13 18.36
N TYR A 110 6.65 12.31 17.87
CA TYR A 110 7.47 12.48 16.66
C TYR A 110 8.95 12.31 16.99
N VAL A 111 9.69 11.74 16.03
CA VAL A 111 11.11 11.41 16.19
C VAL A 111 11.94 12.24 15.21
N LEU A 112 12.70 13.21 15.74
CA LEU A 112 13.61 14.05 14.95
C LEU A 112 14.93 13.33 14.64
N ASP A 113 15.38 12.51 15.58
CA ASP A 113 16.63 11.76 15.52
C ASP A 113 16.43 10.43 16.25
N THR A 114 16.91 9.33 15.68
CA THR A 114 16.80 7.99 16.29
C THR A 114 17.87 7.70 17.31
N THR A 115 18.84 8.61 17.51
CA THR A 115 19.94 8.41 18.46
C THR A 115 19.43 8.27 19.89
N GLY A 116 19.63 7.11 20.50
CA GLY A 116 19.19 6.84 21.88
C GLY A 116 17.69 6.60 22.03
N LEU A 117 16.92 6.47 20.95
CA LEU A 117 15.49 6.12 21.01
C LEU A 117 15.32 4.73 21.63
N ILE A 118 14.48 4.66 22.67
CA ILE A 118 14.11 3.39 23.32
C ILE A 118 12.60 3.22 23.12
N LEU A 119 12.20 2.14 22.47
CA LEU A 119 10.80 1.80 22.24
C LEU A 119 10.26 0.92 23.37
N GLY A 120 9.04 1.18 23.79
CA GLY A 120 8.26 0.30 24.65
C GLY A 120 7.90 -1.02 23.95
N SER A 121 7.49 -2.04 24.72
CA SER A 121 7.20 -3.38 24.18
C SER A 121 6.02 -3.42 23.21
N THR A 122 5.18 -2.39 23.21
CA THR A 122 4.01 -2.22 22.31
C THR A 122 4.18 -1.09 21.32
N GLU A 123 5.39 -0.53 21.22
CA GLU A 123 5.67 0.63 20.39
C GLU A 123 6.48 0.23 19.16
N VAL A 124 6.17 0.86 18.05
CA VAL A 124 6.90 0.71 16.78
C VAL A 124 7.35 2.07 16.28
N LEU A 125 8.54 2.12 15.70
CA LEU A 125 9.01 3.30 14.96
C LEU A 125 8.47 3.22 13.53
N VAL A 126 7.74 4.24 13.13
CA VAL A 126 7.24 4.39 11.76
C VAL A 126 8.14 5.39 11.04
N MET A 127 8.87 4.92 10.04
CA MET A 127 9.68 5.77 9.17
C MET A 127 8.83 6.36 8.05
N PRO A 128 9.07 7.61 7.62
CA PRO A 128 8.20 8.28 6.65
C PRO A 128 8.08 7.53 5.32
N ASN A 129 9.14 6.88 4.85
CA ASN A 129 9.21 6.18 3.56
C ASN A 129 9.11 4.66 3.66
N ASP A 130 8.69 4.12 4.79
CA ASP A 130 8.45 2.69 4.94
C ASP A 130 7.06 2.33 4.41
N LEU A 131 6.96 2.15 3.09
CA LEU A 131 5.71 1.80 2.41
C LEU A 131 5.21 0.38 2.74
N SER A 132 6.02 -0.44 3.38
CA SER A 132 5.59 -1.75 3.89
C SER A 132 4.80 -1.64 5.19
N ASN A 133 4.83 -0.48 5.83
CA ASN A 133 4.13 -0.20 7.08
C ASN A 133 2.84 0.57 6.77
N SER A 134 1.68 -0.05 6.99
CA SER A 134 0.36 0.56 6.77
C SER A 134 0.09 1.82 7.61
N LEU A 135 0.92 2.09 8.61
CA LEU A 135 0.83 3.30 9.43
C LEU A 135 1.55 4.49 8.81
N THR A 136 2.30 4.33 7.71
CA THR A 136 3.01 5.46 7.10
C THR A 136 2.03 6.52 6.59
N LEU A 137 2.40 7.79 6.76
CA LEU A 137 1.67 8.94 6.23
C LEU A 137 2.23 9.43 4.88
N TRP A 138 3.11 8.64 4.26
CA TRP A 138 3.73 8.97 2.98
C TRP A 138 2.66 9.26 1.92
N ASN A 139 2.76 10.40 1.28
CA ASN A 139 1.82 10.88 0.25
C ASN A 139 0.36 11.08 0.71
N SER A 140 0.04 10.90 1.99
CA SER A 140 -1.35 10.96 2.47
C SER A 140 -2.03 12.32 2.23
N SER A 141 -1.27 13.40 2.02
CA SER A 141 -1.80 14.75 1.82
C SER A 141 -2.24 15.06 0.38
N CYS A 142 -1.81 14.25 -0.59
CA CYS A 142 -2.17 14.45 -2.00
C CYS A 142 -2.64 13.18 -2.69
N THR A 143 -2.91 12.13 -1.91
CA THR A 143 -3.45 10.87 -2.39
C THR A 143 -4.97 10.90 -2.27
N GLY A 144 -5.66 10.50 -3.31
CA GLY A 144 -7.12 10.49 -3.39
C GLY A 144 -7.60 10.20 -4.80
N CYS A 145 -8.90 10.30 -5.02
CA CYS A 145 -9.47 10.12 -6.36
C CYS A 145 -9.13 11.32 -7.25
N THR A 146 -8.37 11.09 -8.33
CA THR A 146 -7.97 12.12 -9.31
C THR A 146 -8.89 12.24 -10.53
N ASP A 147 -9.94 11.42 -10.63
CA ASP A 147 -10.87 11.45 -11.77
C ASP A 147 -12.02 12.43 -11.52
N PRO A 148 -12.15 13.52 -12.33
CA PRO A 148 -13.25 14.48 -12.20
C PRO A 148 -14.64 13.90 -12.41
N ALA A 149 -14.77 12.71 -13.01
CA ALA A 149 -16.04 12.03 -13.20
C ALA A 149 -16.53 11.30 -11.94
N ALA A 150 -15.66 11.08 -10.97
CA ALA A 150 -15.99 10.39 -9.74
C ALA A 150 -16.72 11.33 -8.76
N LEU A 151 -17.65 10.76 -7.95
CA LEU A 151 -18.39 11.50 -6.92
C LEU A 151 -17.52 11.99 -5.78
N ASN A 152 -16.45 11.27 -5.48
CA ASN A 152 -15.45 11.61 -4.47
C ASN A 152 -14.18 12.21 -5.09
N TYR A 153 -14.30 12.84 -6.27
CA TYR A 153 -13.18 13.54 -6.88
C TYR A 153 -12.55 14.54 -5.90
N ASP A 154 -11.27 14.37 -5.67
CA ASP A 154 -10.47 15.31 -4.89
C ASP A 154 -9.59 16.14 -5.82
N SER A 155 -9.97 17.40 -6.02
CA SER A 155 -9.21 18.33 -6.86
C SER A 155 -7.82 18.67 -6.32
N THR A 156 -7.51 18.29 -5.08
CA THR A 156 -6.20 18.47 -4.44
C THR A 156 -5.31 17.25 -4.57
N ALA A 157 -5.89 16.08 -4.87
CA ALA A 157 -5.14 14.85 -5.11
C ALA A 157 -4.36 14.94 -6.42
N THR A 158 -3.08 14.57 -6.35
CA THR A 158 -2.17 14.43 -7.50
C THR A 158 -1.76 12.97 -7.73
N ILE A 159 -2.02 12.12 -6.75
CA ILE A 159 -1.76 10.67 -6.78
C ILE A 159 -3.09 9.96 -6.62
N ASN A 160 -3.46 9.15 -7.62
CA ASN A 160 -4.67 8.34 -7.54
C ASN A 160 -4.41 7.13 -6.62
N ASP A 161 -5.26 6.96 -5.62
CA ASP A 161 -5.21 5.85 -4.66
C ASP A 161 -6.17 4.70 -5.04
N GLY A 162 -6.86 4.81 -6.18
CA GLY A 162 -7.87 3.85 -6.60
C GLY A 162 -9.23 3.99 -5.90
N SER A 163 -9.41 5.03 -5.06
CA SER A 163 -10.65 5.26 -4.29
C SER A 163 -11.77 5.92 -5.08
N CYS A 164 -11.61 6.13 -6.40
CA CYS A 164 -12.62 6.83 -7.21
C CYS A 164 -13.98 6.12 -7.17
N ASN A 165 -15.00 6.85 -6.71
CA ASN A 165 -16.37 6.37 -6.62
C ASN A 165 -17.23 7.05 -7.69
N TYR A 166 -17.82 6.27 -8.57
CA TYR A 166 -18.64 6.76 -9.69
C TYR A 166 -20.14 6.69 -9.41
N GLY A 167 -20.54 6.45 -8.16
CA GLY A 167 -21.94 6.58 -7.70
C GLY A 167 -22.85 5.39 -7.95
N ASN A 168 -22.48 4.50 -8.86
CA ASN A 168 -23.24 3.29 -9.16
C ASN A 168 -22.45 2.00 -8.84
N ALA A 169 -21.24 2.13 -8.29
CA ALA A 169 -20.25 1.08 -8.36
C ALA A 169 -19.76 0.57 -6.99
N ASN A 170 -20.56 0.67 -5.94
CA ASN A 170 -20.16 0.13 -4.64
C ASN A 170 -20.39 -1.38 -4.50
N LEU A 171 -20.96 -2.03 -5.52
CA LEU A 171 -21.09 -3.49 -5.51
C LEU A 171 -19.71 -4.15 -5.50
N PHE A 172 -19.55 -5.18 -4.68
CA PHE A 172 -18.32 -5.96 -4.64
C PHE A 172 -18.60 -7.44 -4.36
N ILE A 173 -17.61 -8.28 -4.64
CA ILE A 173 -17.70 -9.71 -4.39
C ILE A 173 -17.49 -9.96 -2.89
N SER A 174 -18.53 -10.38 -2.19
CA SER A 174 -18.53 -10.63 -0.74
C SER A 174 -18.09 -12.04 -0.39
N GLU A 175 -18.36 -13.02 -1.26
CA GLU A 175 -17.95 -14.40 -1.04
C GLU A 175 -17.62 -15.09 -2.35
N TYR A 176 -16.66 -16.02 -2.30
CA TYR A 176 -16.28 -16.87 -3.44
C TYR A 176 -15.94 -18.27 -2.93
N ALA A 177 -16.38 -19.29 -3.64
CA ALA A 177 -16.01 -20.67 -3.34
C ALA A 177 -15.84 -21.51 -4.60
N GLU A 178 -14.82 -22.36 -4.61
CA GLU A 178 -14.66 -23.36 -5.65
C GLU A 178 -15.28 -24.70 -5.25
N GLY A 179 -15.27 -25.06 -3.97
CA GLY A 179 -15.61 -26.37 -3.47
C GLY A 179 -14.44 -27.36 -3.57
N SER A 180 -14.63 -28.58 -3.09
CA SER A 180 -13.58 -29.59 -3.13
C SER A 180 -13.33 -30.13 -4.54
N THR A 181 -12.07 -30.50 -4.81
CA THR A 181 -11.65 -31.12 -6.08
C THR A 181 -12.62 -32.23 -6.54
N GLY A 182 -13.09 -32.13 -7.77
CA GLY A 182 -14.04 -33.08 -8.38
C GLY A 182 -15.51 -32.80 -8.06
N THR A 183 -15.81 -31.71 -7.35
CA THR A 183 -17.18 -31.20 -7.16
C THR A 183 -17.41 -29.97 -8.02
N THR A 184 -18.68 -29.54 -8.09
CA THR A 184 -19.11 -28.32 -8.78
C THR A 184 -19.77 -27.36 -7.79
N ASN A 185 -19.41 -27.45 -6.52
CA ASN A 185 -19.90 -26.56 -5.46
C ASN A 185 -19.24 -25.19 -5.55
N ARG A 186 -19.50 -24.49 -6.66
CA ARG A 186 -18.91 -23.21 -7.01
C ARG A 186 -19.94 -22.13 -7.00
N TYR A 187 -19.60 -20.99 -6.44
CA TYR A 187 -20.41 -19.78 -6.46
C TYR A 187 -19.54 -18.56 -6.22
N PHE A 188 -20.08 -17.41 -6.52
CA PHE A 188 -19.67 -16.13 -5.97
C PHE A 188 -20.91 -15.33 -5.56
N GLU A 189 -20.71 -14.46 -4.60
CA GLU A 189 -21.74 -13.61 -4.04
C GLU A 189 -21.34 -12.16 -4.21
N ILE A 190 -22.28 -11.30 -4.60
CA ILE A 190 -22.10 -9.87 -4.75
C ILE A 190 -22.93 -9.19 -3.68
N PHE A 191 -22.34 -8.25 -2.96
CA PHE A 191 -23.00 -7.49 -1.91
C PHE A 191 -23.28 -6.05 -2.35
N ASN A 192 -24.45 -5.54 -1.97
CA ASN A 192 -24.82 -4.14 -2.09
C ASN A 192 -24.65 -3.43 -0.74
N PRO A 193 -23.57 -2.66 -0.50
CA PRO A 193 -23.34 -1.96 0.77
C PRO A 193 -24.16 -0.67 0.91
N THR A 194 -25.05 -0.36 -0.02
CA THR A 194 -25.77 0.91 -0.07
C THR A 194 -27.19 0.81 0.50
N SER A 195 -27.78 1.96 0.80
CA SER A 195 -29.18 2.06 1.22
C SER A 195 -30.17 2.04 0.05
N ASP A 196 -29.70 1.92 -1.19
CA ASP A 196 -30.51 1.93 -2.40
C ASP A 196 -30.59 0.54 -3.04
N THR A 197 -31.71 0.24 -3.69
CA THR A 197 -31.82 -0.95 -4.54
C THR A 197 -31.04 -0.72 -5.82
N ILE A 198 -30.14 -1.62 -6.16
CA ILE A 198 -29.30 -1.56 -7.37
C ILE A 198 -29.90 -2.47 -8.46
N ASP A 199 -30.19 -1.89 -9.62
CA ASP A 199 -30.55 -2.64 -10.83
C ASP A 199 -29.26 -3.17 -11.50
N LEU A 200 -29.21 -4.45 -11.80
CA LEU A 200 -28.04 -5.10 -12.38
C LEU A 200 -27.99 -5.03 -13.91
N PHE A 201 -28.87 -4.25 -14.56
CA PHE A 201 -28.94 -4.15 -16.03
C PHE A 201 -27.62 -3.72 -16.67
N ASP A 202 -26.94 -2.74 -16.04
CA ASP A 202 -25.63 -2.23 -16.52
C ASP A 202 -24.43 -2.94 -15.88
N TYR A 203 -24.65 -4.05 -15.18
CA TYR A 203 -23.60 -4.83 -14.55
C TYR A 203 -23.43 -6.18 -15.24
N ALA A 204 -22.22 -6.69 -15.16
CA ALA A 204 -21.84 -7.99 -15.69
C ALA A 204 -20.69 -8.59 -14.87
N TRP A 205 -20.40 -9.85 -15.13
CA TRP A 205 -19.16 -10.45 -14.71
C TRP A 205 -18.47 -11.08 -15.91
N ALA A 206 -17.15 -10.96 -15.96
CA ALA A 206 -16.35 -11.47 -17.05
C ALA A 206 -15.18 -12.26 -16.51
N ARG A 207 -14.69 -13.22 -17.28
CA ARG A 207 -13.61 -14.07 -16.82
C ARG A 207 -12.65 -14.45 -17.94
N VAL A 208 -11.48 -14.92 -17.52
CA VAL A 208 -10.52 -15.70 -18.31
C VAL A 208 -10.41 -17.08 -17.72
N THR A 209 -10.01 -18.05 -18.54
CA THR A 209 -9.51 -19.36 -18.06
C THR A 209 -8.12 -19.19 -17.47
N GLY A 210 -7.66 -20.13 -16.65
CA GLY A 210 -6.38 -20.06 -15.94
C GLY A 210 -5.17 -19.67 -16.81
N ASN A 211 -5.26 -19.85 -18.14
CA ASN A 211 -4.23 -19.40 -19.08
C ASN A 211 -4.88 -18.56 -20.21
N PRO A 212 -5.05 -17.25 -20.03
CA PRO A 212 -5.78 -16.42 -20.98
C PRO A 212 -5.11 -16.38 -22.35
N THR A 213 -5.93 -16.45 -23.41
CA THR A 213 -5.47 -16.38 -24.80
C THR A 213 -4.79 -15.05 -25.11
N THR A 214 -5.29 -13.96 -24.52
CA THR A 214 -4.72 -12.61 -24.60
C THR A 214 -4.65 -12.04 -23.20
N VAL A 215 -3.42 -11.79 -22.74
CA VAL A 215 -3.16 -11.25 -21.40
C VAL A 215 -3.87 -9.89 -21.21
N GLY A 216 -4.55 -9.73 -20.08
CA GLY A 216 -5.26 -8.51 -19.71
C GLY A 216 -6.64 -8.34 -20.38
N VAL A 217 -7.15 -9.34 -21.12
CA VAL A 217 -8.41 -9.26 -21.85
C VAL A 217 -9.30 -10.44 -21.46
N TYR A 218 -10.58 -10.16 -21.14
CA TYR A 218 -11.54 -11.22 -20.83
C TYR A 218 -11.78 -12.14 -22.02
N GLU A 219 -12.15 -13.39 -21.72
CA GLU A 219 -12.50 -14.41 -22.73
C GLU A 219 -14.01 -14.63 -22.84
N THR A 220 -14.72 -14.46 -21.71
CA THR A 220 -16.19 -14.60 -21.67
C THR A 220 -16.80 -13.49 -20.84
N TRP A 221 -17.96 -13.02 -21.31
CA TRP A 221 -18.76 -11.99 -20.67
C TRP A 221 -20.14 -12.57 -20.33
N HIS A 222 -20.66 -12.20 -19.16
CA HIS A 222 -21.92 -12.74 -18.65
C HIS A 222 -22.74 -11.63 -18.02
N ASP A 223 -23.86 -11.28 -18.65
CA ASP A 223 -24.85 -10.38 -18.07
C ASP A 223 -25.66 -11.09 -16.97
N PHE A 224 -26.16 -10.34 -16.03
CA PHE A 224 -27.11 -10.83 -15.05
C PHE A 224 -28.48 -11.06 -15.67
N ASN A 225 -29.35 -11.81 -14.98
CA ASN A 225 -30.70 -12.08 -15.46
C ASN A 225 -31.48 -10.77 -15.70
N PRO A 226 -32.29 -10.65 -16.77
CA PRO A 226 -33.10 -9.46 -17.00
C PRO A 226 -34.00 -9.14 -15.82
N GLY A 227 -33.91 -7.90 -15.31
CA GLY A 227 -34.65 -7.42 -14.15
C GLY A 227 -34.07 -7.84 -12.80
N ALA A 228 -32.83 -8.38 -12.79
CA ALA A 228 -32.11 -8.66 -11.55
C ALA A 228 -31.82 -7.38 -10.79
N VAL A 229 -32.04 -7.40 -9.47
CA VAL A 229 -31.75 -6.31 -8.56
C VAL A 229 -31.10 -6.83 -7.30
N ILE A 230 -30.32 -6.00 -6.59
CA ILE A 230 -29.85 -6.28 -5.24
C ILE A 230 -30.48 -5.24 -4.31
N LEU A 231 -31.20 -5.71 -3.29
CA LEU A 231 -31.83 -4.83 -2.30
C LEU A 231 -30.76 -4.14 -1.41
N PRO A 232 -31.12 -3.08 -0.67
CA PRO A 232 -30.20 -2.44 0.25
C PRO A 232 -29.63 -3.44 1.28
N TYR A 233 -28.30 -3.46 1.40
CA TYR A 233 -27.56 -4.34 2.33
C TYR A 233 -27.82 -5.83 2.14
N ASP A 234 -28.14 -6.24 0.93
CA ASP A 234 -28.45 -7.61 0.53
C ASP A 234 -27.41 -8.14 -0.47
N VAL A 235 -27.50 -9.39 -0.81
CA VAL A 235 -26.57 -10.08 -1.71
C VAL A 235 -27.25 -10.62 -2.97
N TYR A 236 -26.44 -10.94 -3.98
CA TYR A 236 -26.83 -11.64 -5.20
C TYR A 236 -25.88 -12.80 -5.44
N VAL A 237 -26.39 -14.02 -5.43
CA VAL A 237 -25.60 -15.24 -5.54
C VAL A 237 -25.65 -15.82 -6.95
N VAL A 238 -24.48 -16.04 -7.54
CA VAL A 238 -24.33 -16.76 -8.81
C VAL A 238 -23.70 -18.13 -8.51
N ALA A 239 -24.42 -19.20 -8.78
CA ALA A 239 -23.97 -20.56 -8.48
C ALA A 239 -23.81 -21.44 -9.75
N HIS A 240 -22.92 -22.43 -9.65
CA HIS A 240 -22.76 -23.40 -10.72
C HIS A 240 -24.00 -24.32 -10.83
N THR A 241 -24.41 -24.64 -12.05
CA THR A 241 -25.63 -25.40 -12.35
C THR A 241 -25.67 -26.78 -11.69
N ASN A 242 -24.53 -27.36 -11.35
CA ASN A 242 -24.42 -28.68 -10.70
C ASN A 242 -23.91 -28.54 -9.25
N ALA A 243 -23.99 -27.37 -8.63
CA ALA A 243 -23.71 -27.22 -7.22
C ALA A 243 -24.73 -28.02 -6.38
N ASN A 244 -24.38 -28.28 -5.12
CA ASN A 244 -25.32 -29.00 -4.25
C ASN A 244 -26.59 -28.16 -3.98
N ALA A 245 -27.63 -28.83 -3.46
CA ALA A 245 -28.94 -28.22 -3.28
C ALA A 245 -28.91 -27.03 -2.28
N PHE A 246 -28.00 -27.01 -1.31
CA PHE A 246 -27.87 -25.90 -0.37
C PHE A 246 -27.44 -24.61 -1.10
N ILE A 247 -26.38 -24.69 -1.90
CA ILE A 247 -25.88 -23.56 -2.70
C ILE A 247 -26.92 -23.13 -3.74
N GLN A 248 -27.58 -24.09 -4.42
CA GLN A 248 -28.59 -23.77 -5.45
C GLN A 248 -29.83 -23.09 -4.86
N ASN A 249 -30.19 -23.37 -3.60
CA ASN A 249 -31.34 -22.74 -2.95
C ASN A 249 -31.09 -21.27 -2.58
N GLU A 250 -29.83 -20.88 -2.37
CA GLU A 250 -29.44 -19.49 -2.12
C GLU A 250 -29.14 -18.72 -3.43
N ALA A 251 -29.09 -19.40 -4.57
CA ALA A 251 -28.67 -18.79 -5.82
C ALA A 251 -29.79 -18.00 -6.50
N ASP A 252 -29.50 -16.74 -6.85
CA ASP A 252 -30.35 -15.89 -7.69
C ASP A 252 -30.13 -16.15 -9.18
N MET A 253 -28.93 -16.62 -9.53
CA MET A 253 -28.56 -16.96 -10.91
C MET A 253 -27.80 -18.27 -10.94
N ILE A 254 -28.15 -19.11 -11.92
CA ILE A 254 -27.45 -20.39 -12.20
C ILE A 254 -26.63 -20.24 -13.48
N SER A 255 -25.36 -20.63 -13.43
CA SER A 255 -24.43 -20.54 -14.55
C SER A 255 -23.61 -21.80 -14.73
N THR A 256 -23.32 -22.15 -15.99
CA THR A 256 -22.34 -23.21 -16.33
C THR A 256 -20.92 -22.65 -16.47
N ALA A 257 -20.75 -21.34 -16.39
CA ALA A 257 -19.50 -20.67 -16.69
C ALA A 257 -18.54 -20.57 -15.49
N LEU A 258 -18.97 -20.97 -14.28
CA LEU A 258 -18.07 -21.05 -13.12
C LEU A 258 -17.15 -22.27 -13.27
N SER A 259 -15.87 -22.03 -13.33
CA SER A 259 -14.84 -23.06 -13.52
C SER A 259 -14.00 -23.26 -12.25
N ASN A 260 -12.75 -23.69 -12.38
CA ASN A 260 -11.87 -23.96 -11.24
C ASN A 260 -11.18 -22.69 -10.71
N GLY A 261 -10.53 -22.82 -9.57
CA GLY A 261 -9.97 -21.67 -8.81
C GLY A 261 -8.75 -20.99 -9.44
N ASP A 262 -8.30 -21.41 -10.62
CA ASP A 262 -7.25 -20.74 -11.39
C ASP A 262 -7.79 -19.73 -12.41
N ASP A 263 -9.12 -19.60 -12.56
CA ASP A 263 -9.74 -18.59 -13.41
C ASP A 263 -9.64 -17.19 -12.80
N GLY A 264 -9.39 -16.18 -13.63
CA GLY A 264 -9.50 -14.76 -13.24
C GLY A 264 -10.90 -14.24 -13.55
N MET A 265 -11.62 -13.72 -12.56
CA MET A 265 -12.98 -13.20 -12.69
C MET A 265 -13.06 -11.74 -12.22
N ALA A 266 -13.82 -10.91 -12.95
CA ALA A 266 -14.09 -9.52 -12.61
C ALA A 266 -15.59 -9.25 -12.49
N LEU A 267 -15.99 -8.49 -11.49
CA LEU A 267 -17.28 -7.80 -11.45
C LEU A 267 -17.15 -6.48 -12.21
N ILE A 268 -18.10 -6.18 -13.08
CA ILE A 268 -17.98 -5.12 -14.07
C ILE A 268 -19.23 -4.23 -14.04
N TYR A 269 -19.03 -2.92 -14.26
CA TYR A 269 -20.06 -1.96 -14.64
C TYR A 269 -19.84 -1.50 -16.09
N GLY A 270 -20.86 -1.61 -16.92
CA GLY A 270 -20.84 -1.25 -18.34
C GLY A 270 -21.38 -2.36 -19.23
N LEU A 271 -21.51 -2.07 -20.51
CA LEU A 271 -22.02 -3.00 -21.53
C LEU A 271 -20.86 -3.76 -22.19
N GLU A 272 -21.13 -4.97 -22.66
CA GLU A 272 -20.14 -5.76 -23.38
C GLU A 272 -19.64 -5.02 -24.62
N PRO A 273 -18.34 -4.78 -24.77
CA PRO A 273 -17.74 -4.25 -25.98
C PRO A 273 -17.94 -5.21 -27.18
N LEU A 274 -18.03 -4.66 -28.39
CA LEU A 274 -18.18 -5.47 -29.63
C LEU A 274 -17.05 -6.48 -29.84
N THR A 275 -15.91 -6.23 -29.25
CA THR A 275 -14.75 -7.15 -29.22
C THR A 275 -14.16 -7.11 -27.83
N PRO A 276 -13.67 -8.25 -27.29
CA PRO A 276 -12.98 -8.29 -26.03
C PRO A 276 -11.84 -7.26 -26.00
N THR A 277 -11.79 -6.44 -24.94
CA THR A 277 -10.83 -5.35 -24.77
C THR A 277 -10.29 -5.33 -23.36
N HIS A 278 -9.13 -4.68 -23.17
CA HIS A 278 -8.54 -4.44 -21.85
C HIS A 278 -9.42 -3.45 -21.05
N PRO A 279 -9.49 -3.55 -19.71
CA PRO A 279 -10.20 -2.60 -18.84
C PRO A 279 -9.81 -1.14 -19.08
N ASP A 280 -8.54 -0.87 -19.35
CA ASP A 280 -8.02 0.48 -19.62
C ASP A 280 -8.58 1.12 -20.92
N SER A 281 -9.38 0.37 -21.69
CA SER A 281 -10.06 0.92 -22.88
C SER A 281 -11.09 1.99 -22.54
N GLY A 282 -11.56 2.04 -21.27
CA GLY A 282 -12.62 2.95 -20.81
C GLY A 282 -14.02 2.60 -21.33
N LEU A 283 -14.22 1.44 -21.97
CA LEU A 283 -15.52 0.99 -22.47
C LEU A 283 -16.38 0.33 -21.38
N TYR A 284 -15.77 -0.13 -20.32
CA TYR A 284 -16.39 -0.67 -19.11
C TYR A 284 -15.45 -0.44 -17.92
N GLN A 285 -15.99 -0.58 -16.73
CA GLN A 285 -15.23 -0.42 -15.48
C GLN A 285 -15.22 -1.73 -14.70
N VAL A 286 -14.05 -2.17 -14.27
CA VAL A 286 -13.93 -3.25 -13.31
C VAL A 286 -14.17 -2.69 -11.92
N LEU A 287 -15.06 -3.34 -11.17
CA LEU A 287 -15.42 -2.98 -9.82
C LEU A 287 -14.66 -3.80 -8.77
N ASP A 288 -14.47 -5.09 -9.07
CA ASP A 288 -13.81 -6.02 -8.14
C ASP A 288 -13.29 -7.26 -8.87
N TRP A 289 -12.39 -7.99 -8.22
CA TRP A 289 -11.68 -9.13 -8.76
C TRP A 289 -11.70 -10.35 -7.86
N ILE A 290 -11.70 -11.54 -8.50
CA ILE A 290 -11.14 -12.79 -7.99
C ILE A 290 -10.05 -13.21 -8.97
N GLY A 291 -8.78 -13.19 -8.55
CA GLY A 291 -7.67 -13.31 -9.46
C GLY A 291 -7.51 -12.08 -10.36
N ASP A 292 -6.85 -12.23 -11.49
CA ASP A 292 -6.74 -11.21 -12.53
C ASP A 292 -6.72 -11.83 -13.94
N TRP A 293 -6.54 -11.01 -14.97
CA TRP A 293 -6.44 -11.49 -16.36
C TRP A 293 -5.01 -11.44 -16.93
N ASN A 294 -4.00 -11.26 -16.05
CA ASN A 294 -2.62 -10.98 -16.47
C ASN A 294 -1.73 -12.20 -16.64
N GLY A 295 -2.23 -13.40 -16.34
CA GLY A 295 -1.46 -14.62 -16.52
C GLY A 295 -2.09 -15.84 -15.89
N ASP A 296 -1.33 -16.94 -15.91
CA ASP A 296 -1.70 -18.23 -15.34
C ASP A 296 -1.17 -18.31 -13.89
N PRO A 297 -2.06 -18.38 -12.88
CA PRO A 297 -1.63 -18.52 -11.48
C PRO A 297 -1.18 -19.95 -11.14
N GLY A 298 -1.25 -20.87 -12.08
CA GLY A 298 -0.96 -22.28 -11.88
C GLY A 298 -2.15 -23.06 -11.34
N GLN A 299 -2.27 -23.28 -10.05
CA GLN A 299 -3.39 -24.04 -9.48
C GLN A 299 -4.49 -23.15 -8.87
N GLY A 300 -4.21 -21.89 -8.66
CA GLY A 300 -5.08 -20.90 -8.05
C GLY A 300 -4.28 -19.70 -7.57
N TRP A 301 -4.97 -18.66 -7.18
CA TRP A 301 -4.41 -17.41 -6.70
C TRP A 301 -4.12 -17.48 -5.20
N ASP A 302 -3.00 -16.90 -4.78
CA ASP A 302 -2.66 -16.76 -3.37
C ASP A 302 -3.55 -15.69 -2.71
N VAL A 303 -4.02 -15.94 -1.48
CA VAL A 303 -4.83 -15.00 -0.69
C VAL A 303 -4.42 -15.06 0.77
N ALA A 304 -4.21 -13.92 1.40
CA ALA A 304 -3.87 -13.82 2.82
C ALA A 304 -2.62 -14.62 3.24
N GLY A 305 -1.71 -14.86 2.28
CA GLY A 305 -0.52 -15.70 2.49
C GLY A 305 -0.75 -17.21 2.34
N GLU A 306 -1.99 -17.65 2.08
CA GLU A 306 -2.31 -19.04 1.74
C GLU A 306 -2.13 -19.26 0.24
N VAL A 307 -1.36 -20.28 -0.12
CA VAL A 307 -1.01 -20.59 -1.52
C VAL A 307 -2.19 -21.21 -2.24
N ALA A 308 -2.52 -20.71 -3.43
CA ALA A 308 -3.61 -21.15 -4.27
C ALA A 308 -4.99 -21.18 -3.56
N ALA A 309 -5.26 -20.21 -2.68
CA ALA A 309 -6.45 -20.18 -1.83
C ALA A 309 -7.77 -19.94 -2.57
N THR A 310 -7.76 -19.55 -3.83
CA THR A 310 -8.97 -19.54 -4.67
C THR A 310 -9.41 -20.94 -5.09
N ARG A 311 -8.59 -21.96 -4.83
CA ARG A 311 -8.87 -23.34 -5.09
C ARG A 311 -9.12 -24.12 -3.81
N ASP A 312 -10.15 -24.98 -3.80
CA ASP A 312 -10.49 -25.85 -2.66
C ASP A 312 -10.69 -25.07 -1.33
N HIS A 313 -11.09 -23.79 -1.39
CA HIS A 313 -11.39 -22.95 -0.21
C HIS A 313 -12.68 -22.15 -0.43
N THR A 314 -13.13 -21.53 0.65
CA THR A 314 -14.14 -20.46 0.63
C THR A 314 -13.45 -19.17 1.07
N LEU A 315 -13.64 -18.11 0.31
CA LEU A 315 -13.14 -16.75 0.59
C LEU A 315 -14.31 -15.89 1.00
N VAL A 316 -14.23 -15.27 2.17
CA VAL A 316 -15.25 -14.33 2.66
C VAL A 316 -14.62 -12.95 2.82
N ARG A 317 -15.24 -11.91 2.27
CA ARG A 317 -14.77 -10.54 2.41
C ARG A 317 -14.91 -10.07 3.85
N LYS A 318 -13.93 -9.33 4.37
CA LYS A 318 -13.99 -8.79 5.71
C LYS A 318 -15.10 -7.74 5.83
N CYS A 319 -15.72 -7.65 6.99
CA CYS A 319 -16.87 -6.76 7.25
C CYS A 319 -16.54 -5.26 7.22
N ASP A 320 -15.28 -4.88 7.26
CA ASP A 320 -14.83 -3.49 7.15
C ASP A 320 -14.60 -3.05 5.70
N VAL A 321 -14.73 -3.96 4.74
CA VAL A 321 -14.65 -3.65 3.31
C VAL A 321 -15.99 -3.09 2.84
N MET A 322 -15.97 -1.88 2.29
CA MET A 322 -17.17 -1.15 1.87
C MET A 322 -17.31 -1.01 0.35
N MET A 323 -16.34 -1.49 -0.41
CA MET A 323 -16.28 -1.44 -1.88
C MET A 323 -15.32 -2.49 -2.41
N GLY A 324 -15.45 -2.82 -3.68
CA GLY A 324 -14.50 -3.67 -4.39
C GLY A 324 -13.13 -3.01 -4.55
N ASP A 325 -12.14 -3.83 -4.89
CA ASP A 325 -10.79 -3.37 -5.18
C ASP A 325 -10.47 -3.64 -6.66
N THR A 326 -10.03 -2.61 -7.37
CA THR A 326 -9.64 -2.72 -8.78
C THR A 326 -8.29 -3.40 -8.98
N SER A 327 -7.61 -3.76 -7.89
CA SER A 327 -6.37 -4.53 -7.88
C SER A 327 -6.52 -5.81 -7.06
N TRP A 328 -6.50 -6.94 -7.73
CA TRP A 328 -6.50 -8.23 -7.02
C TRP A 328 -5.36 -8.36 -6.01
N TYR A 329 -4.17 -7.90 -6.37
CA TYR A 329 -3.00 -7.96 -5.49
C TYR A 329 -3.23 -7.26 -4.15
N ASN A 330 -3.90 -6.09 -4.17
CA ASN A 330 -4.24 -5.36 -2.95
C ASN A 330 -5.31 -6.11 -2.14
N ALA A 331 -6.38 -6.57 -2.82
CA ALA A 331 -7.48 -7.28 -2.16
C ALA A 331 -7.02 -8.62 -1.55
N ALA A 332 -6.21 -9.39 -2.28
CA ALA A 332 -5.70 -10.69 -1.84
C ALA A 332 -4.74 -10.57 -0.65
N GLY A 333 -3.90 -9.53 -0.63
CA GLY A 333 -2.89 -9.34 0.41
C GLY A 333 -1.87 -10.47 0.48
N THR A 334 -0.83 -10.28 1.27
CA THR A 334 0.25 -11.27 1.45
C THR A 334 0.19 -11.99 2.80
N ASP A 335 -0.71 -11.58 3.67
CA ASP A 335 -0.93 -12.15 4.99
C ASP A 335 -2.35 -11.83 5.48
N PRO A 336 -2.86 -12.47 6.55
CA PRO A 336 -4.23 -12.27 7.03
C PRO A 336 -4.56 -10.83 7.44
N LEU A 337 -3.59 -9.98 7.78
CA LEU A 337 -3.84 -8.59 8.18
C LEU A 337 -3.98 -7.67 6.97
N SER A 338 -3.12 -7.86 5.97
CA SER A 338 -3.12 -7.06 4.73
C SER A 338 -4.20 -7.46 3.74
N SER A 339 -4.72 -8.70 3.83
CA SER A 339 -5.79 -9.19 2.96
C SER A 339 -7.14 -8.57 3.32
N GLN A 340 -7.96 -8.30 2.32
CA GLN A 340 -9.38 -7.97 2.48
C GLN A 340 -10.26 -9.24 2.63
N TRP A 341 -9.65 -10.42 2.55
CA TRP A 341 -10.33 -11.70 2.58
C TRP A 341 -9.98 -12.53 3.82
N VAL A 342 -10.93 -13.33 4.24
CA VAL A 342 -10.74 -14.44 5.17
C VAL A 342 -10.79 -15.73 4.37
N VAL A 343 -9.72 -16.54 4.50
CA VAL A 343 -9.64 -17.85 3.85
C VAL A 343 -10.20 -18.91 4.79
N LEU A 344 -11.27 -19.56 4.38
CA LEU A 344 -11.93 -20.62 5.13
C LEU A 344 -11.66 -22.00 4.51
N ASN A 345 -11.88 -23.04 5.31
CA ASN A 345 -11.77 -24.40 4.82
C ASN A 345 -12.74 -24.66 3.65
N VAL A 346 -12.38 -25.60 2.80
CA VAL A 346 -13.21 -26.06 1.69
C VAL A 346 -14.61 -26.48 2.14
N ASN A 347 -15.62 -26.09 1.36
CA ASN A 347 -17.04 -26.37 1.63
C ASN A 347 -17.57 -25.73 2.92
N THR A 348 -17.01 -24.60 3.35
CA THR A 348 -17.58 -23.76 4.39
C THR A 348 -18.54 -22.77 3.73
N TRP A 349 -19.84 -22.88 3.96
CA TRP A 349 -20.88 -22.04 3.34
C TRP A 349 -21.77 -21.36 4.39
N ASP A 350 -21.20 -21.11 5.56
CA ASP A 350 -21.95 -20.56 6.73
C ASP A 350 -22.37 -19.09 6.52
N PHE A 351 -21.78 -18.42 5.54
CA PHE A 351 -22.00 -17.00 5.23
C PHE A 351 -22.77 -16.79 3.92
N LEU A 352 -22.90 -17.82 3.10
CA LEU A 352 -23.60 -17.77 1.81
C LEU A 352 -25.04 -17.25 2.00
N GLY A 353 -25.42 -16.27 1.18
CA GLY A 353 -26.73 -15.62 1.21
C GLY A 353 -26.80 -14.43 2.15
N SER A 354 -25.68 -13.99 2.74
CA SER A 354 -25.67 -12.80 3.59
C SER A 354 -24.27 -12.23 3.80
N HIS A 355 -24.16 -10.91 3.79
CA HIS A 355 -22.94 -10.20 4.17
C HIS A 355 -23.28 -9.02 5.08
N SER A 356 -22.37 -8.64 5.98
CA SER A 356 -22.57 -7.53 6.92
C SER A 356 -21.34 -6.65 7.00
N ASN A 357 -21.56 -5.35 6.79
CA ASN A 357 -20.53 -4.30 6.97
C ASN A 357 -20.44 -3.78 8.40
N SER A 358 -21.17 -4.35 9.33
CA SER A 358 -21.18 -3.87 10.70
C SER A 358 -20.62 -4.93 11.64
N PRO A 359 -19.63 -4.57 12.48
CA PRO A 359 -19.20 -5.46 13.54
C PRO A 359 -20.40 -5.75 14.45
N VAL A 360 -20.68 -7.03 14.70
CA VAL A 360 -21.75 -7.43 15.63
C VAL A 360 -21.27 -7.15 17.05
N TYR A 361 -21.84 -6.13 17.69
CA TYR A 361 -21.63 -5.88 19.10
C TYR A 361 -22.62 -6.71 19.91
N SER A 362 -22.12 -7.70 20.66
CA SER A 362 -22.92 -8.38 21.67
C SER A 362 -22.46 -7.96 23.06
N SER A 363 -23.40 -7.61 23.93
CA SER A 363 -23.14 -7.35 25.35
C SER A 363 -23.50 -8.58 26.15
N TYR A 364 -22.54 -9.13 26.87
CA TYR A 364 -22.76 -10.21 27.83
C TYR A 364 -22.64 -9.65 29.24
N TYR A 365 -23.67 -9.91 30.08
CA TYR A 365 -23.68 -9.50 31.49
C TYR A 365 -23.68 -10.74 32.35
N ASP A 366 -22.69 -10.85 33.23
CA ASP A 366 -22.66 -11.89 34.25
C ASP A 366 -22.21 -11.31 35.61
N THR A 367 -22.51 -12.00 36.68
CA THR A 367 -22.14 -11.57 38.02
C THR A 367 -21.08 -12.49 38.56
N ILE A 368 -19.90 -11.95 38.81
CA ILE A 368 -18.80 -12.69 39.42
C ILE A 368 -18.90 -12.54 40.95
N CYS A 369 -19.12 -13.64 41.65
CA CYS A 369 -19.04 -13.66 43.11
C CYS A 369 -17.61 -13.53 43.59
N ASN A 370 -17.41 -12.90 44.77
CA ASN A 370 -16.12 -12.66 45.34
C ASN A 370 -15.28 -13.96 45.45
N GLY A 371 -14.07 -13.97 44.86
CA GLY A 371 -13.18 -15.13 44.85
C GLY A 371 -13.39 -16.13 43.70
N LEU A 372 -14.37 -15.88 42.81
CA LEU A 372 -14.57 -16.65 41.60
C LEU A 372 -14.05 -15.88 40.36
N SER A 373 -13.93 -16.56 39.25
CA SER A 373 -13.59 -15.99 37.96
C SER A 373 -14.56 -16.47 36.90
N ILE A 374 -14.74 -15.64 35.87
CA ILE A 374 -15.45 -15.99 34.62
C ILE A 374 -14.45 -15.99 33.48
N THR A 375 -14.59 -16.92 32.57
CA THR A 375 -13.80 -16.96 31.35
C THR A 375 -14.69 -16.59 30.17
N VAL A 376 -14.31 -15.53 29.44
CA VAL A 376 -14.99 -15.10 28.21
C VAL A 376 -13.91 -15.04 27.12
N ASN A 377 -14.13 -15.74 26.02
CA ASN A 377 -13.18 -15.80 24.89
C ASN A 377 -11.72 -16.12 25.26
N GLY A 378 -11.54 -16.99 26.25
CA GLY A 378 -10.21 -17.36 26.73
C GLY A 378 -9.57 -16.36 27.71
N ASN A 379 -10.17 -15.19 27.93
CA ASN A 379 -9.74 -14.22 28.94
C ASN A 379 -10.44 -14.48 30.27
N ILE A 380 -9.69 -14.44 31.37
CA ILE A 380 -10.17 -14.71 32.71
C ILE A 380 -10.38 -13.39 33.45
N TYR A 381 -11.60 -13.15 33.91
CA TYR A 381 -12.00 -11.99 34.72
C TYR A 381 -12.26 -12.43 36.14
N ASN A 382 -11.65 -11.77 37.12
CA ASN A 382 -11.71 -12.14 38.55
C ASN A 382 -12.10 -10.98 39.47
N SER A 383 -12.53 -9.85 38.91
CA SER A 383 -12.97 -8.68 39.65
C SER A 383 -14.17 -8.02 38.97
N SER A 384 -14.95 -7.28 39.74
CA SER A 384 -16.06 -6.49 39.18
C SER A 384 -15.53 -5.31 38.38
N GLY A 385 -16.05 -5.13 37.17
CA GLY A 385 -15.67 -4.04 36.28
C GLY A 385 -16.44 -4.14 34.97
N ALA A 386 -16.37 -3.09 34.15
CA ALA A 386 -16.74 -3.16 32.74
C ALA A 386 -15.52 -3.54 31.96
N TYR A 387 -15.57 -4.64 31.28
CA TYR A 387 -14.49 -5.14 30.41
C TYR A 387 -15.02 -5.11 28.98
N SER A 388 -14.21 -4.61 28.06
CA SER A 388 -14.47 -4.74 26.63
C SER A 388 -13.42 -5.69 26.05
N ASP A 389 -13.86 -6.85 25.63
CA ASP A 389 -13.09 -7.69 24.72
C ASP A 389 -13.57 -7.38 23.31
N THR A 390 -12.66 -7.01 22.43
CA THR A 390 -12.95 -7.03 21.03
C THR A 390 -12.87 -8.49 20.60
N LEU A 391 -14.03 -9.11 20.42
CA LEU A 391 -14.13 -10.22 19.50
C LEU A 391 -13.80 -9.62 18.15
N VAL A 392 -12.61 -9.86 17.65
CA VAL A 392 -12.42 -9.84 16.21
C VAL A 392 -13.28 -11.01 15.73
N SER A 393 -14.53 -10.72 15.39
CA SER A 393 -15.25 -11.58 14.50
C SER A 393 -14.33 -11.67 13.27
N LEU A 394 -14.01 -12.84 12.84
CA LEU A 394 -13.28 -13.05 11.59
C LEU A 394 -14.16 -12.64 10.39
N PHE A 395 -15.29 -11.98 10.66
CA PHE A 395 -16.35 -11.62 9.73
C PHE A 395 -16.85 -10.21 9.99
#